data_887b5be9a4d2775fc8de08a4f9db18f5
#
_entry.id   887b5be9a4d2775fc8de08a4f9db18f5
#
_cell.length_a   1.000
_cell.length_b   1.000
_cell.length_c   1.000
_cell.angle_alpha   90.00
_cell.angle_beta   90.00
_cell.angle_gamma   90.00
#
_symmetry.space_group_name_H-M   'P 1'
#
loop_
_entity.id
_entity.type
_entity.pdbx_description
1 polymer ?
#
loop_
_entity_poly.entity_id
_entity_poly.type
_entity_poly.pdbx_seq_one_letter_code
_entity_poly.pdbx_strand_id
1 'polypeptide(L)'
;MILVGGSTRIPAIQEIVKKIFGQEPNRSVNPDEVVAMGAAIQGGILSGDEKLNDVLLLDVTPLSLGIETLGGASTKLIERNTSIPTGKKQVFSTAADNQPAVDIHILQGEREMAKD
;
A
#
# COMPACT_ATOMS: atom_id res chain seq x y z
N MET A 1 -9.46 -4.25 -19.34
CA MET A 1 -8.95 -3.06 -18.62
C MET A 1 -10.13 -2.27 -18.08
N ILE A 2 -10.02 -1.74 -16.86
CA ILE A 2 -11.08 -1.00 -16.17
C ILE A 2 -10.55 0.41 -15.87
N LEU A 3 -11.36 1.43 -16.14
CA LEU A 3 -11.05 2.83 -15.81
C LEU A 3 -11.65 3.20 -14.45
N VAL A 4 -10.91 3.93 -13.66
CA VAL A 4 -11.27 4.32 -12.29
C VAL A 4 -11.04 5.82 -12.11
N GLY A 5 -11.96 6.47 -11.38
CA GLY A 5 -11.93 7.90 -11.09
C GLY A 5 -12.70 8.74 -12.11
N GLY A 6 -13.24 9.87 -11.64
CA GLY A 6 -14.10 10.74 -12.44
C GLY A 6 -13.43 11.30 -13.69
N SER A 7 -12.14 11.60 -13.64
CA SER A 7 -11.37 12.10 -14.79
C SER A 7 -11.33 11.13 -15.97
N THR A 8 -11.59 9.84 -15.75
CA THR A 8 -11.63 8.84 -16.82
C THR A 8 -12.89 8.95 -17.70
N ARG A 9 -13.84 9.80 -17.32
CA ARG A 9 -15.02 10.12 -18.13
C ARG A 9 -14.70 11.05 -19.30
N ILE A 10 -13.53 11.70 -19.29
CA ILE A 10 -13.09 12.59 -20.38
C ILE A 10 -12.84 11.75 -21.64
N PRO A 11 -13.49 12.05 -22.77
CA PRO A 11 -13.35 11.26 -23.99
C PRO A 11 -11.92 11.12 -24.49
N ALA A 12 -11.12 12.17 -24.39
CA ALA A 12 -9.71 12.16 -24.79
C ALA A 12 -8.89 11.12 -24.01
N ILE A 13 -9.16 10.95 -22.72
CA ILE A 13 -8.49 9.93 -21.88
C ILE A 13 -8.88 8.53 -22.34
N GLN A 14 -10.14 8.31 -22.63
CA GLN A 14 -10.64 7.01 -23.13
C GLN A 14 -10.00 6.65 -24.47
N GLU A 15 -9.88 7.60 -25.38
CA GLU A 15 -9.22 7.41 -26.68
C GLU A 15 -7.73 7.10 -26.54
N ILE A 16 -7.01 7.83 -25.68
CA ILE A 16 -5.58 7.59 -25.42
C ILE A 16 -5.36 6.19 -24.84
N VAL A 17 -6.16 5.81 -23.86
CA VAL A 17 -6.09 4.49 -23.24
C VAL A 17 -6.33 3.38 -24.26
N LYS A 18 -7.37 3.52 -25.08
CA LYS A 18 -7.65 2.59 -26.19
C LYS A 18 -6.47 2.48 -27.15
N LYS A 19 -5.89 3.61 -27.50
CA LYS A 19 -4.73 3.67 -28.42
C LYS A 19 -3.49 2.98 -27.85
N ILE A 20 -3.21 3.17 -26.55
CA ILE A 20 -2.03 2.61 -25.89
C ILE A 20 -2.18 1.09 -25.70
N PHE A 21 -3.35 0.63 -25.26
CA PHE A 21 -3.59 -0.77 -24.92
C PHE A 21 -4.22 -1.59 -26.04
N GLY A 22 -4.66 -0.96 -27.11
CA GLY A 22 -5.26 -1.64 -28.26
C GLY A 22 -6.61 -2.31 -27.97
N GLN A 23 -7.25 -1.96 -26.87
CA GLN A 23 -8.52 -2.54 -26.41
C GLN A 23 -9.48 -1.46 -25.92
N GLU A 24 -10.79 -1.69 -26.13
CA GLU A 24 -11.82 -0.88 -25.49
C GLU A 24 -11.79 -1.07 -23.96
N PRO A 25 -11.83 0.03 -23.19
CA PRO A 25 -11.97 -0.08 -21.74
C PRO A 25 -13.31 -0.73 -21.36
N ASN A 26 -13.28 -1.56 -20.32
CA ASN A 26 -14.50 -2.12 -19.74
C ASN A 26 -15.28 -1.01 -19.02
N ARG A 27 -16.53 -0.80 -19.42
CA ARG A 27 -17.43 0.24 -18.88
C ARG A 27 -18.52 -0.34 -17.96
N SER A 28 -18.39 -1.59 -17.53
CA SER A 28 -19.40 -2.27 -16.70
C SER A 28 -19.43 -1.76 -15.26
N VAL A 29 -18.38 -1.05 -14.81
CA VAL A 29 -18.30 -0.47 -13.48
C VAL A 29 -18.41 1.05 -13.52
N ASN A 30 -19.05 1.62 -12.50
CA ASN A 30 -19.10 3.07 -12.33
C ASN A 30 -17.73 3.58 -11.85
N PRO A 31 -17.02 4.42 -12.64
CA PRO A 31 -15.68 4.88 -12.29
C PRO A 31 -15.62 5.77 -11.05
N ASP A 32 -16.75 6.39 -10.66
CA ASP A 32 -16.83 7.24 -9.47
C ASP A 32 -17.03 6.44 -8.19
N GLU A 33 -17.63 5.27 -8.26
CA GLU A 33 -18.07 4.47 -7.11
C GLU A 33 -17.29 3.17 -6.91
N VAL A 34 -16.58 2.70 -7.93
CA VAL A 34 -15.93 1.38 -7.91
C VAL A 34 -14.90 1.22 -6.79
N VAL A 35 -14.20 2.30 -6.41
CA VAL A 35 -13.23 2.28 -5.31
C VAL A 35 -13.94 2.00 -3.98
N ALA A 36 -15.07 2.67 -3.74
CA ALA A 36 -15.89 2.44 -2.55
C ALA A 36 -16.48 1.03 -2.52
N MET A 37 -16.92 0.52 -3.66
CA MET A 37 -17.41 -0.85 -3.79
C MET A 37 -16.30 -1.88 -3.48
N GLY A 38 -15.09 -1.67 -4.00
CA GLY A 38 -13.94 -2.51 -3.72
C GLY A 38 -13.55 -2.48 -2.24
N ALA A 39 -13.57 -1.31 -1.62
CA ALA A 39 -13.32 -1.16 -0.19
C ALA A 39 -14.37 -1.91 0.66
N ALA A 40 -15.63 -1.87 0.28
CA ALA A 40 -16.71 -2.59 0.95
C ALA A 40 -16.51 -4.12 0.85
N ILE A 41 -16.12 -4.61 -0.32
CA ILE A 41 -15.81 -6.02 -0.54
C ILE A 41 -14.63 -6.46 0.34
N GLN A 42 -13.56 -5.68 0.37
CA GLN A 42 -12.40 -5.97 1.20
C GLN A 42 -12.75 -5.95 2.69
N GLY A 43 -13.60 -5.02 3.13
CA GLY A 43 -14.13 -4.98 4.48
C GLY A 43 -14.93 -6.24 4.84
N GLY A 44 -15.74 -6.74 3.91
CA GLY A 44 -16.47 -7.99 4.05
C GLY A 44 -15.53 -9.20 4.19
N ILE A 45 -14.47 -9.27 3.40
CA ILE A 45 -13.46 -10.33 3.49
C ILE A 45 -12.78 -10.31 4.86
N LEU A 46 -12.37 -9.14 5.33
CA LEU A 46 -11.71 -8.98 6.64
C LEU A 46 -12.63 -9.30 7.82
N SER A 47 -13.93 -9.09 7.67
CA SER A 47 -14.92 -9.46 8.68
C SER A 47 -15.35 -10.93 8.65
N GLY A 48 -14.86 -11.71 7.70
CA GLY A 48 -15.12 -13.15 7.61
C GLY A 48 -16.40 -13.53 6.87
N ASP A 49 -16.89 -12.70 5.96
CA ASP A 49 -18.04 -13.04 5.13
C ASP A 49 -17.69 -14.21 4.18
N GLU A 50 -18.31 -15.36 4.42
CA GLU A 50 -18.09 -16.59 3.65
C GLU A 50 -18.46 -16.46 2.16
N LYS A 51 -19.37 -15.55 1.82
CA LYS A 51 -19.78 -15.30 0.42
C LYS A 51 -18.66 -14.69 -0.40
N LEU A 52 -17.66 -14.11 0.23
CA LEU A 52 -16.53 -13.42 -0.40
C LEU A 52 -15.24 -14.26 -0.38
N ASN A 53 -15.29 -15.52 0.02
CA ASN A 53 -14.10 -16.39 0.11
C ASN A 53 -13.38 -16.62 -1.21
N ASP A 54 -14.07 -16.49 -2.34
CA ASP A 54 -13.48 -16.66 -3.68
C ASP A 54 -12.77 -15.40 -4.19
N VAL A 55 -12.86 -14.29 -3.46
CA VAL A 55 -12.21 -13.03 -3.82
C VAL A 55 -10.84 -12.96 -3.16
N LEU A 56 -9.81 -12.87 -3.97
CA LEU A 56 -8.42 -12.75 -3.52
C LEU A 56 -7.84 -11.42 -3.96
N LEU A 57 -7.34 -10.66 -2.99
CA LEU A 57 -6.53 -9.48 -3.24
C LEU A 57 -5.08 -9.78 -2.84
N LEU A 58 -4.18 -9.69 -3.80
CA LEU A 58 -2.74 -9.66 -3.56
C LEU A 58 -2.28 -8.22 -3.67
N ASP A 59 -1.81 -7.68 -2.57
CA ASP A 59 -1.35 -6.31 -2.51
C ASP A 59 0.08 -6.24 -1.97
N VAL A 60 0.67 -5.08 -2.03
CA VAL A 60 2.04 -4.83 -1.60
C VAL A 60 2.12 -3.55 -0.77
N THR A 61 3.16 -3.45 0.04
CA THR A 61 3.48 -2.19 0.71
C THR A 61 3.94 -1.16 -0.33
N PRO A 62 3.30 0.02 -0.43
CA PRO A 62 3.69 1.01 -1.43
C PRO A 62 5.00 1.71 -1.11
N LEU A 63 5.31 1.85 0.17
CA LEU A 63 6.53 2.46 0.71
C LEU A 63 7.17 1.55 1.74
N SER A 64 8.48 1.63 1.88
CA SER A 64 9.21 0.89 2.91
C SER A 64 8.81 1.34 4.31
N LEU A 65 8.74 0.39 5.22
CA LEU A 65 8.53 0.61 6.65
C LEU A 65 9.84 0.42 7.38
N GLY A 66 10.18 1.32 8.26
CA GLY A 66 11.42 1.28 9.00
C GLY A 66 11.32 1.84 10.40
N ILE A 67 12.45 1.90 11.04
CA ILE A 67 12.61 2.42 12.38
C ILE A 67 13.79 3.39 12.41
N GLU A 68 13.64 4.46 13.18
CA GLU A 68 14.76 5.37 13.44
C GLU A 68 15.78 4.67 14.35
N THR A 69 17.04 4.72 13.93
CA THR A 69 18.17 4.18 14.67
C THR A 69 19.12 5.28 15.08
N LEU A 70 20.18 4.92 15.78
CA LEU A 70 21.19 5.87 16.30
C LEU A 70 21.68 6.82 15.21
N GLY A 71 21.70 8.12 15.53
CA GLY A 71 22.10 9.17 14.60
C GLY A 71 20.99 9.69 13.69
N GLY A 72 19.75 9.26 13.91
CA GLY A 72 18.58 9.69 13.13
C GLY A 72 18.45 9.01 11.77
N ALA A 73 19.17 7.91 11.56
CA ALA A 73 19.06 7.13 10.34
C ALA A 73 17.77 6.31 10.28
N SER A 74 17.17 6.21 9.11
CA SER A 74 16.03 5.33 8.86
C SER A 74 16.53 3.95 8.45
N THR A 75 16.28 2.94 9.28
CA THR A 75 16.61 1.55 9.00
C THR A 75 15.37 0.83 8.49
N LYS A 76 15.39 0.40 7.24
CA LYS A 76 14.27 -0.30 6.63
C LYS A 76 14.14 -1.72 7.19
N LEU A 77 12.94 -2.06 7.61
CA LEU A 77 12.58 -3.40 8.09
C LEU A 77 11.79 -4.17 7.04
N ILE A 78 10.83 -3.51 6.43
CA ILE A 78 10.01 -4.07 5.35
C ILE A 78 10.21 -3.19 4.12
N GLU A 79 10.79 -3.75 3.09
CA GLU A 79 11.03 -3.05 1.82
C GLU A 79 9.71 -2.79 1.08
N ARG A 80 9.66 -1.68 0.34
CA ARG A 80 8.54 -1.39 -0.57
C ARG A 80 8.31 -2.56 -1.53
N ASN A 81 7.08 -2.71 -1.98
CA ASN A 81 6.64 -3.80 -2.86
C ASN A 81 6.72 -5.20 -2.24
N THR A 82 6.83 -5.30 -0.92
CA THR A 82 6.68 -6.57 -0.21
C THR A 82 5.22 -6.95 -0.17
N SER A 83 4.90 -8.18 -0.55
CA SER A 83 3.52 -8.69 -0.52
C SER A 83 2.97 -8.72 0.90
N ILE A 84 1.74 -8.30 1.07
CA ILE A 84 1.04 -8.32 2.36
C ILE A 84 0.00 -9.45 2.39
N PRO A 85 -0.25 -10.06 3.57
CA PRO A 85 0.27 -9.73 4.90
C PRO A 85 1.75 -10.12 5.07
N THR A 86 2.49 -9.33 5.84
CA THR A 86 3.91 -9.58 6.14
C THR A 86 4.26 -9.06 7.54
N GLY A 87 5.37 -9.52 8.07
CA GLY A 87 5.91 -9.05 9.33
C GLY A 87 7.42 -9.18 9.37
N LYS A 88 8.08 -8.33 10.13
CA LYS A 88 9.53 -8.37 10.31
C LYS A 88 9.86 -8.19 11.79
N LYS A 89 10.81 -8.97 12.25
CA LYS A 89 11.39 -8.84 13.59
C LYS A 89 12.88 -8.59 13.44
N GLN A 90 13.40 -7.67 14.23
CA GLN A 90 14.83 -7.39 14.27
C GLN A 90 15.23 -7.02 15.70
N VAL A 91 16.40 -7.50 16.11
CA VAL A 91 16.97 -7.20 17.41
C VAL A 91 17.88 -5.99 17.28
N PHE A 92 17.71 -5.04 18.19
CA PHE A 92 18.57 -3.85 18.30
C PHE A 92 19.17 -3.79 19.70
N SER A 93 20.35 -3.17 19.81
CA SER A 93 20.99 -2.88 21.07
C SER A 93 20.73 -1.45 21.52
N THR A 94 20.75 -1.23 22.83
CA THR A 94 20.73 0.12 23.39
C THR A 94 22.02 0.87 23.09
N ALA A 95 21.94 2.21 23.00
CA ALA A 95 23.10 3.05 22.72
C ALA A 95 24.10 3.12 23.89
N ALA A 96 23.63 2.88 25.12
CA ALA A 96 24.43 2.91 26.36
C ALA A 96 24.08 1.76 27.29
N ASP A 97 25.02 1.36 28.12
CA ASP A 97 24.81 0.35 29.16
C ASP A 97 23.76 0.85 30.18
N ASN A 98 22.90 -0.08 30.63
CA ASN A 98 21.84 0.19 31.59
C ASN A 98 20.84 1.29 31.18
N GLN A 99 20.65 1.49 29.86
CA GLN A 99 19.65 2.42 29.34
C GLN A 99 18.24 1.94 29.73
N PRO A 100 17.46 2.76 30.50
CA PRO A 100 16.18 2.29 31.06
C PRO A 100 15.01 2.27 30.06
N ALA A 101 15.13 2.99 28.94
CA ALA A 101 14.09 3.13 27.95
C ALA A 101 14.65 3.37 26.55
N VAL A 102 13.85 3.05 25.55
CA VAL A 102 14.12 3.38 24.16
C VAL A 102 12.85 3.99 23.54
N ASP A 103 13.05 5.01 22.71
CA ASP A 103 11.97 5.55 21.90
C ASP A 103 11.90 4.76 20.60
N ILE A 104 10.70 4.28 20.27
CA ILE A 104 10.46 3.57 19.04
C ILE A 104 9.74 4.50 18.08
N HIS A 105 10.47 4.98 17.06
CA HIS A 105 9.95 5.84 16.02
C HIS A 105 9.83 5.08 14.73
N ILE A 106 8.59 4.73 14.35
CA ILE A 106 8.27 3.98 13.12
C ILE A 106 8.11 4.97 11.97
N LEU A 107 8.74 4.66 10.88
CA LEU A 107 8.82 5.50 9.69
C LEU A 107 8.28 4.77 8.47
N GLN A 108 7.71 5.52 7.56
CA GLN A 108 7.31 5.04 6.24
C GLN A 108 7.90 5.94 5.17
N GLY A 109 8.64 5.37 4.26
CA GLY A 109 9.27 6.11 3.17
C GLY A 109 10.64 5.57 2.78
N GLU A 110 11.26 6.27 1.84
CA GLU A 110 12.51 5.85 1.23
C GLU A 110 13.73 6.71 1.62
N ARG A 111 13.51 7.78 2.38
CA ARG A 111 14.59 8.68 2.79
C ARG A 111 15.54 8.01 3.78
N GLU A 112 16.82 8.37 3.71
CA GLU A 112 17.86 7.79 4.56
C GLU A 112 17.82 8.33 5.99
N MET A 113 17.34 9.56 6.16
CA MET A 113 17.23 10.20 7.46
C MET A 113 15.78 10.31 7.90
N ALA A 114 15.53 10.03 9.18
CA ALA A 114 14.18 10.05 9.76
C ALA A 114 13.50 11.42 9.70
N LYS A 115 14.27 12.49 9.72
CA LYS A 115 13.76 13.88 9.69
C LYS A 115 13.29 14.34 8.30
N ASP A 116 13.64 13.63 7.24
CA ASP A 116 13.34 13.99 5.85
C ASP A 116 12.04 13.33 5.37
#